data_d2de92a1ceaadc12281363124a83fbf5
#
_entry.id   d2de92a1ceaadc12281363124a83fbf5
#
_cell.length_a   1.000
_cell.length_b   1.000
_cell.length_c   1.000
_cell.angle_alpha   90.00
_cell.angle_beta   90.00
_cell.angle_gamma   90.00
#
_symmetry.space_group_name_H-M   'P 1'
#
loop_
_entity.id
_entity.type
_entity.pdbx_description
1 polymer ?
#
loop_
_entity_poly.entity_id
_entity_poly.type
_entity_poly.pdbx_seq_one_letter_code
_entity_poly.pdbx_strand_id
1 'polypeptide(L)'
;MRNDALVVKYGSEAATNDHGMDIVRVEGYAADLCTERRQSGLIVVSSGAVAVGECLWRDLHGEEELPGKQALAMLGSAEATLVWQRAFAKHGVSAGQLLLTHREIDDGKEGPVLKRAIKACLKAGIVPVVNENDPVSKKELAKLAYGGDNDGLASHIAIDMKARTLIIFTQKGGLFDGRGREQATLTSTHFDSARDMVADRESKRRKGKGTGGMTTKLDAAIDAAEAGVDTYIARAGTPVREVLEGQMGTRLIAK
;
A
#
# COMPACT_ATOMS: atom_id res chain seq x y z
N MET A 1 1.19 21.19 12.25
CA MET A 1 -0.19 20.67 12.35
C MET A 1 -0.22 19.34 11.61
N ARG A 2 -0.83 18.29 12.20
CA ARG A 2 -1.06 17.02 11.49
C ARG A 2 -2.01 17.29 10.31
N ASN A 3 -1.72 16.69 9.16
CA ASN A 3 -2.62 16.69 8.03
C ASN A 3 -3.68 15.59 8.28
N ASP A 4 -4.96 15.85 8.10
CA ASP A 4 -6.03 14.87 8.36
C ASP A 4 -6.12 13.78 7.27
N ALA A 5 -5.10 13.68 6.41
CA ALA A 5 -5.07 12.73 5.32
C ALA A 5 -5.06 11.28 5.79
N LEU A 6 -5.80 10.44 5.06
CA LEU A 6 -5.80 8.98 5.17
C LEU A 6 -4.91 8.40 4.05
N VAL A 7 -3.91 7.62 4.42
CA VAL A 7 -3.12 6.82 3.49
C VAL A 7 -3.55 5.36 3.62
N VAL A 8 -3.88 4.72 2.51
CA VAL A 8 -4.23 3.30 2.49
C VAL A 8 -3.35 2.55 1.51
N LYS A 9 -2.92 1.35 1.88
CA LYS A 9 -2.11 0.50 1.00
C LYS A 9 -2.80 -0.82 0.72
N TYR A 10 -2.92 -1.15 -0.56
CA TYR A 10 -3.39 -2.45 -1.05
C TYR A 10 -2.26 -3.18 -1.78
N GLY A 11 -1.89 -4.37 -1.28
CA GLY A 11 -0.90 -5.24 -1.94
C GLY A 11 -1.47 -5.90 -3.19
N SER A 12 -0.60 -6.49 -4.03
CA SER A 12 -1.01 -7.20 -5.26
C SER A 12 -2.09 -8.23 -4.99
N GLU A 13 -1.91 -9.09 -3.98
CA GLU A 13 -2.89 -10.14 -3.62
C GLU A 13 -4.27 -9.59 -3.24
N ALA A 14 -4.36 -8.35 -2.73
CA ALA A 14 -5.62 -7.70 -2.37
C ALA A 14 -6.30 -7.07 -3.59
N ALA A 15 -5.51 -6.57 -4.54
CA ALA A 15 -6.01 -5.79 -5.68
C ALA A 15 -6.10 -6.59 -6.98
N THR A 16 -5.48 -7.79 -7.08
CA THR A 16 -5.47 -8.61 -8.30
C THR A 16 -6.04 -10.01 -8.08
N ASN A 17 -6.42 -10.65 -9.17
CA ASN A 17 -6.77 -12.06 -9.28
C ASN A 17 -6.02 -12.69 -10.46
N ASP A 18 -6.41 -13.88 -10.89
CA ASP A 18 -5.76 -14.61 -12.01
C ASP A 18 -6.00 -13.94 -13.38
N HIS A 19 -6.87 -12.95 -13.47
CA HIS A 19 -7.21 -12.21 -14.69
C HIS A 19 -6.74 -10.74 -14.68
N GLY A 20 -5.85 -10.35 -13.76
CA GLY A 20 -5.33 -8.99 -13.64
C GLY A 20 -5.89 -8.26 -12.43
N MET A 21 -6.29 -6.99 -12.58
CA MET A 21 -6.94 -6.26 -11.49
C MET A 21 -8.32 -6.87 -11.18
N ASP A 22 -8.57 -7.13 -9.89
CA ASP A 22 -9.89 -7.55 -9.43
C ASP A 22 -10.82 -6.33 -9.35
N ILE A 23 -11.52 -6.07 -10.44
CA ILE A 23 -12.37 -4.88 -10.60
C ILE A 23 -13.42 -4.82 -9.49
N VAL A 24 -14.05 -5.95 -9.14
CA VAL A 24 -15.12 -6.00 -8.13
C VAL A 24 -14.58 -5.61 -6.74
N ARG A 25 -13.42 -6.15 -6.36
CA ARG A 25 -12.78 -5.78 -5.08
C ARG A 25 -12.38 -4.31 -5.07
N VAL A 26 -11.72 -3.84 -6.14
CA VAL A 26 -11.25 -2.44 -6.22
C VAL A 26 -12.43 -1.46 -6.20
N GLU A 27 -13.54 -1.78 -6.85
CA GLU A 27 -14.77 -0.99 -6.77
C GLU A 27 -15.34 -0.95 -5.35
N GLY A 28 -15.36 -2.10 -4.65
CA GLY A 28 -15.77 -2.17 -3.25
C GLY A 28 -14.86 -1.33 -2.33
N TYR A 29 -13.55 -1.39 -2.54
CA TYR A 29 -12.59 -0.57 -1.78
C TYR A 29 -12.80 0.93 -2.05
N ALA A 30 -12.97 1.32 -3.31
CA ALA A 30 -13.20 2.71 -3.66
C ALA A 30 -14.51 3.25 -3.08
N ALA A 31 -15.57 2.45 -3.08
CA ALA A 31 -16.86 2.80 -2.46
C ALA A 31 -16.69 3.09 -0.97
N ASP A 32 -16.05 2.18 -0.23
CA ASP A 32 -15.80 2.32 1.21
C ASP A 32 -14.91 3.52 1.52
N LEU A 33 -13.80 3.69 0.79
CA LEU A 33 -12.89 4.83 0.93
C LEU A 33 -13.58 6.17 0.65
N CYS A 34 -14.54 6.21 -0.27
CA CYS A 34 -15.31 7.42 -0.54
C CYS A 34 -16.22 7.81 0.63
N THR A 35 -16.75 6.85 1.38
CA THR A 35 -17.57 7.13 2.57
C THR A 35 -16.76 7.71 3.73
N GLU A 36 -15.53 7.23 3.89
CA GLU A 36 -14.63 7.64 4.98
C GLU A 36 -13.70 8.80 4.58
N ARG A 37 -13.78 9.27 3.33
CA ARG A 37 -12.97 10.37 2.83
C ARG A 37 -13.20 11.64 3.65
N ARG A 38 -12.14 12.08 4.31
CA ARG A 38 -12.15 13.31 5.12
C ARG A 38 -11.81 14.53 4.26
N GLN A 39 -12.13 15.72 4.75
CA GLN A 39 -11.87 16.99 4.04
C GLN A 39 -10.40 17.17 3.63
N SER A 40 -9.47 16.54 4.33
CA SER A 40 -8.02 16.68 4.10
C SER A 40 -7.45 15.72 3.05
N GLY A 41 -8.20 14.76 2.59
CA GLY A 41 -7.86 13.95 1.43
C GLY A 41 -7.53 12.48 1.73
N LEU A 42 -7.43 11.73 0.64
CA LEU A 42 -7.15 10.30 0.58
C LEU A 42 -5.98 10.06 -0.37
N ILE A 43 -5.05 9.19 0.02
CA ILE A 43 -3.95 8.69 -0.82
C ILE A 43 -4.05 7.17 -0.85
N VAL A 44 -4.06 6.60 -2.03
CA VAL A 44 -4.04 5.13 -2.22
C VAL A 44 -2.67 4.72 -2.72
N VAL A 45 -2.03 3.77 -2.04
CA VAL A 45 -0.81 3.10 -2.53
C VAL A 45 -1.22 1.70 -2.97
N SER A 46 -1.11 1.43 -4.27
CA SER A 46 -1.55 0.17 -4.86
C SER A 46 -0.41 -0.55 -5.55
N SER A 47 -0.34 -1.85 -5.34
CA SER A 47 0.53 -2.76 -6.09
C SER A 47 -0.26 -3.43 -7.22
N GLY A 48 0.43 -4.28 -8.01
CA GLY A 48 -0.23 -5.15 -8.98
C GLY A 48 0.22 -4.95 -10.43
N ALA A 49 1.03 -3.93 -10.74
CA ALA A 49 1.46 -3.65 -12.11
C ALA A 49 2.10 -4.86 -12.81
N VAL A 50 2.99 -5.59 -12.13
CA VAL A 50 3.63 -6.79 -12.68
C VAL A 50 2.62 -7.91 -12.93
N ALA A 51 1.71 -8.15 -11.99
CA ALA A 51 0.69 -9.19 -12.12
C ALA A 51 -0.29 -8.89 -13.26
N VAL A 52 -0.71 -7.63 -13.39
CA VAL A 52 -1.54 -7.18 -14.52
C VAL A 52 -0.80 -7.33 -15.84
N GLY A 53 0.47 -6.94 -15.89
CA GLY A 53 1.29 -7.12 -17.08
C GLY A 53 1.49 -8.57 -17.48
N GLU A 54 1.62 -9.49 -16.52
CA GLU A 54 1.65 -10.93 -16.76
C GLU A 54 0.35 -11.42 -17.40
N CYS A 55 -0.81 -11.00 -16.90
CA CYS A 55 -2.09 -11.34 -17.50
C CYS A 55 -2.21 -10.80 -18.94
N LEU A 56 -1.91 -9.52 -19.15
CA LEU A 56 -1.95 -8.90 -20.49
C LEU A 56 -0.98 -9.58 -21.47
N TRP A 57 0.20 -9.99 -21.00
CA TRP A 57 1.13 -10.74 -21.83
C TRP A 57 0.56 -12.09 -22.24
N ARG A 58 0.02 -12.86 -21.27
CA ARG A 58 -0.56 -14.18 -21.53
C ARG A 58 -1.77 -14.13 -22.45
N ASP A 59 -2.60 -13.10 -22.33
CA ASP A 59 -3.77 -12.90 -23.20
C ASP A 59 -3.36 -12.73 -24.68
N LEU A 60 -2.21 -12.12 -24.94
CA LEU A 60 -1.72 -11.87 -26.30
C LEU A 60 -0.79 -12.97 -26.83
N HIS A 61 0.00 -13.60 -25.96
CA HIS A 61 1.10 -14.50 -26.34
C HIS A 61 0.94 -15.93 -25.79
N GLY A 62 -0.12 -16.21 -25.01
CA GLY A 62 -0.39 -17.54 -24.46
C GLY A 62 0.70 -17.99 -23.47
N GLU A 63 1.22 -19.20 -23.68
CA GLU A 63 2.23 -19.82 -22.82
C GLU A 63 3.69 -19.45 -23.19
N GLU A 64 3.90 -18.42 -23.99
CA GLU A 64 5.25 -17.93 -24.26
C GLU A 64 5.97 -17.50 -22.98
N GLU A 65 7.30 -17.51 -23.04
CA GLU A 65 8.14 -17.10 -21.90
C GLU A 65 7.81 -15.67 -21.47
N LEU A 66 7.63 -15.49 -20.16
CA LEU A 66 7.32 -14.17 -19.61
C LEU A 66 8.52 -13.23 -19.72
N PRO A 67 8.30 -11.98 -20.12
CA PRO A 67 9.32 -10.94 -20.04
C PRO A 67 9.78 -10.69 -18.61
N GLY A 68 10.90 -9.98 -18.48
CA GLY A 68 11.37 -9.54 -17.17
C GLY A 68 10.36 -8.65 -16.44
N LYS A 69 10.42 -8.62 -15.10
CA LYS A 69 9.47 -7.90 -14.25
C LYS A 69 9.30 -6.42 -14.61
N GLN A 70 10.35 -5.74 -15.05
CA GLN A 70 10.28 -4.34 -15.48
C GLN A 70 9.40 -4.18 -16.72
N ALA A 71 9.53 -5.07 -17.71
CA ALA A 71 8.70 -5.04 -18.91
C ALA A 71 7.23 -5.35 -18.58
N LEU A 72 6.98 -6.33 -17.71
CA LEU A 72 5.63 -6.62 -17.21
C LEU A 72 5.04 -5.43 -16.45
N ALA A 73 5.81 -4.77 -15.62
CA ALA A 73 5.35 -3.57 -14.92
C ALA A 73 5.02 -2.42 -15.89
N MET A 74 5.82 -2.22 -16.95
CA MET A 74 5.49 -1.25 -18.01
C MET A 74 4.15 -1.57 -18.66
N LEU A 75 3.92 -2.85 -18.98
CA LEU A 75 2.70 -3.31 -19.64
C LEU A 75 1.45 -3.11 -18.75
N GLY A 76 1.57 -3.41 -17.45
CA GLY A 76 0.42 -3.45 -16.56
C GLY A 76 0.15 -2.17 -15.74
N SER A 77 1.10 -1.23 -15.65
CA SER A 77 0.96 -0.08 -14.73
C SER A 77 -0.19 0.86 -15.08
N ALA A 78 -0.42 1.09 -16.37
CA ALA A 78 -1.50 1.96 -16.85
C ALA A 78 -2.88 1.36 -16.51
N GLU A 79 -3.08 0.08 -16.81
CA GLU A 79 -4.35 -0.62 -16.53
C GLU A 79 -4.61 -0.71 -15.02
N ALA A 80 -3.59 -1.04 -14.23
CA ALA A 80 -3.70 -1.08 -12.77
C ALA A 80 -4.21 0.25 -12.20
N THR A 81 -3.70 1.38 -12.72
CA THR A 81 -4.17 2.71 -12.30
C THR A 81 -5.57 3.01 -12.84
N LEU A 82 -5.85 2.65 -14.09
CA LEU A 82 -7.13 2.94 -14.74
C LEU A 82 -8.31 2.27 -14.02
N VAL A 83 -8.12 1.07 -13.49
CA VAL A 83 -9.15 0.40 -12.68
C VAL A 83 -9.50 1.21 -11.44
N TRP A 84 -8.52 1.74 -10.71
CA TRP A 84 -8.76 2.64 -9.59
C TRP A 84 -9.46 3.94 -10.01
N GLN A 85 -9.03 4.55 -11.10
CA GLN A 85 -9.64 5.78 -11.63
C GLN A 85 -11.12 5.56 -11.95
N ARG A 86 -11.44 4.46 -12.64
CA ARG A 86 -12.83 4.10 -12.97
C ARG A 86 -13.66 3.80 -11.72
N ALA A 87 -13.07 3.11 -10.74
CA ALA A 87 -13.73 2.81 -9.48
C ALA A 87 -14.11 4.09 -8.71
N PHE A 88 -13.18 5.02 -8.56
CA PHE A 88 -13.45 6.33 -7.92
C PHE A 88 -14.41 7.19 -8.71
N ALA A 89 -14.34 7.16 -10.05
CA ALA A 89 -15.24 7.95 -10.92
C ALA A 89 -16.72 7.56 -10.74
N LYS A 90 -17.03 6.30 -10.39
CA LYS A 90 -18.41 5.87 -10.05
C LYS A 90 -19.00 6.62 -8.85
N HIS A 91 -18.14 7.20 -8.02
CA HIS A 91 -18.51 7.99 -6.84
C HIS A 91 -18.27 9.50 -7.03
N GLY A 92 -18.07 9.94 -8.27
CA GLY A 92 -17.82 11.37 -8.59
C GLY A 92 -16.46 11.87 -8.08
N VAL A 93 -15.50 10.98 -7.84
CA VAL A 93 -14.17 11.30 -7.32
C VAL A 93 -13.13 11.11 -8.42
N SER A 94 -12.30 12.13 -8.65
CA SER A 94 -11.17 12.02 -9.56
C SER A 94 -9.98 11.32 -8.88
N ALA A 95 -9.31 10.44 -9.61
CA ALA A 95 -8.06 9.84 -9.15
C ALA A 95 -6.96 9.98 -10.22
N GLY A 96 -5.71 10.16 -9.78
CA GLY A 96 -4.57 10.39 -10.66
C GLY A 96 -3.41 9.46 -10.37
N GLN A 97 -2.73 8.98 -11.42
CA GLN A 97 -1.53 8.16 -11.28
C GLN A 97 -0.36 8.97 -10.75
N LEU A 98 0.38 8.38 -9.80
CA LEU A 98 1.65 8.89 -9.31
C LEU A 98 2.65 7.74 -9.20
N LEU A 99 3.63 7.70 -10.10
CA LEU A 99 4.70 6.71 -10.09
C LEU A 99 5.95 7.31 -9.47
N LEU A 100 6.50 6.64 -8.47
CA LEU A 100 7.63 7.14 -7.68
C LEU A 100 8.83 6.18 -7.73
N THR A 101 10.00 6.75 -7.65
CA THR A 101 11.27 6.03 -7.41
C THR A 101 11.85 6.46 -6.06
N HIS A 102 12.99 5.89 -5.69
CA HIS A 102 13.74 6.33 -4.50
C HIS A 102 14.13 7.82 -4.51
N ARG A 103 14.23 8.44 -5.68
CA ARG A 103 14.69 9.83 -5.82
C ARG A 103 13.72 10.86 -5.27
N GLU A 104 12.42 10.64 -5.54
CA GLU A 104 11.37 11.52 -5.07
C GLU A 104 11.10 11.34 -3.57
N ILE A 105 11.54 10.20 -3.02
CA ILE A 105 11.30 9.81 -1.64
C ILE A 105 12.44 10.20 -0.72
N ASP A 106 13.68 10.11 -1.21
CA ASP A 106 14.83 10.60 -0.47
C ASP A 106 14.72 12.13 -0.26
N ASP A 107 15.08 12.63 0.92
CA ASP A 107 14.95 14.06 1.33
C ASP A 107 15.79 15.05 0.49
N GLY A 108 16.17 14.62 -0.71
CA GLY A 108 16.88 15.41 -1.69
C GLY A 108 16.04 16.54 -2.31
N LYS A 109 16.47 16.99 -3.48
CA LYS A 109 15.83 18.10 -4.22
C LYS A 109 14.40 17.79 -4.69
N GLU A 110 14.06 16.50 -4.86
CA GLU A 110 12.82 16.04 -5.47
C GLU A 110 11.70 15.82 -4.44
N GLY A 111 12.01 15.49 -3.18
CA GLY A 111 11.04 15.30 -2.11
C GLY A 111 10.10 16.49 -1.86
N PRO A 112 10.61 17.74 -1.78
CA PRO A 112 9.75 18.92 -1.66
C PRO A 112 8.82 19.14 -2.87
N VAL A 113 9.22 18.71 -4.07
CA VAL A 113 8.40 18.79 -5.29
C VAL A 113 7.25 17.78 -5.18
N LEU A 114 7.55 16.53 -4.80
CA LEU A 114 6.55 15.49 -4.56
C LEU A 114 5.52 15.95 -3.53
N LYS A 115 5.96 16.44 -2.37
CA LYS A 115 5.07 16.93 -1.31
C LYS A 115 4.12 18.03 -1.81
N ARG A 116 4.62 18.96 -2.64
CA ARG A 116 3.77 20.01 -3.24
C ARG A 116 2.76 19.43 -4.23
N ALA A 117 3.17 18.49 -5.07
CA ALA A 117 2.29 17.84 -6.04
C ALA A 117 1.16 17.08 -5.35
N ILE A 118 1.47 16.26 -4.34
CA ILE A 118 0.45 15.54 -3.56
C ILE A 118 -0.51 16.53 -2.89
N LYS A 119 -0.01 17.59 -2.23
CA LYS A 119 -0.85 18.62 -1.60
C LYS A 119 -1.77 19.33 -2.60
N ALA A 120 -1.28 19.61 -3.80
CA ALA A 120 -2.10 20.21 -4.86
C ALA A 120 -3.21 19.26 -5.31
N CYS A 121 -2.92 17.97 -5.50
CA CYS A 121 -3.92 16.95 -5.80
C CYS A 121 -4.99 16.88 -4.71
N LEU A 122 -4.58 16.75 -3.45
CA LEU A 122 -5.51 16.66 -2.31
C LEU A 122 -6.40 17.91 -2.21
N LYS A 123 -5.82 19.11 -2.40
CA LYS A 123 -6.56 20.38 -2.41
C LYS A 123 -7.60 20.45 -3.55
N ALA A 124 -7.27 19.87 -4.70
CA ALA A 124 -8.20 19.79 -5.85
C ALA A 124 -9.24 18.66 -5.70
N GLY A 125 -9.18 17.91 -4.61
CA GLY A 125 -10.07 16.77 -4.40
C GLY A 125 -9.71 15.53 -5.21
N ILE A 126 -8.52 15.46 -5.79
CA ILE A 126 -8.03 14.33 -6.56
C ILE A 126 -7.36 13.33 -5.60
N VAL A 127 -7.66 12.05 -5.76
CA VAL A 127 -7.02 10.95 -5.03
C VAL A 127 -5.75 10.52 -5.79
N PRO A 128 -4.54 10.71 -5.23
CA PRO A 128 -3.34 10.10 -5.80
C PRO A 128 -3.40 8.59 -5.66
N VAL A 129 -3.25 7.88 -6.78
CA VAL A 129 -3.02 6.43 -6.83
C VAL A 129 -1.54 6.22 -7.08
N VAL A 130 -0.85 5.87 -6.01
CA VAL A 130 0.62 5.78 -5.97
C VAL A 130 1.08 4.35 -6.19
N ASN A 131 2.13 4.17 -6.97
CA ASN A 131 2.86 2.93 -7.10
C ASN A 131 4.36 3.20 -7.30
N GLU A 132 5.19 2.19 -7.05
CA GLU A 132 6.60 2.26 -7.46
C GLU A 132 6.71 2.32 -8.99
N ASN A 133 7.65 3.10 -9.49
CA ASN A 133 8.00 3.12 -10.91
C ASN A 133 8.99 1.98 -11.20
N ASP A 134 8.48 0.73 -11.09
CA ASP A 134 9.27 -0.50 -11.24
C ASP A 134 10.18 -0.54 -12.49
N PRO A 135 9.75 0.00 -13.66
CA PRO A 135 10.58 -0.02 -14.87
C PRO A 135 11.94 0.65 -14.73
N VAL A 136 12.01 1.71 -13.92
CA VAL A 136 13.24 2.53 -13.76
C VAL A 136 13.77 2.54 -12.33
N SER A 137 13.08 1.90 -11.40
CA SER A 137 13.50 1.82 -10.00
C SER A 137 14.72 0.92 -9.83
N LYS A 138 15.71 1.42 -9.09
CA LYS A 138 16.90 0.66 -8.68
C LYS A 138 16.61 0.06 -7.30
N LYS A 139 16.36 -1.25 -7.26
CA LYS A 139 15.95 -1.97 -6.03
C LYS A 139 16.87 -1.77 -4.85
N GLU A 140 18.18 -1.69 -5.08
CA GLU A 140 19.17 -1.47 -4.01
C GLU A 140 18.99 -0.09 -3.36
N LEU A 141 18.73 0.95 -4.16
CA LEU A 141 18.50 2.30 -3.67
C LEU A 141 17.10 2.44 -3.06
N ALA A 142 16.10 1.79 -3.65
CA ALA A 142 14.75 1.75 -3.10
C ALA A 142 14.70 1.10 -1.71
N LYS A 143 15.51 0.05 -1.48
CA LYS A 143 15.64 -0.57 -0.14
C LYS A 143 16.20 0.39 0.89
N LEU A 144 17.15 1.25 0.51
CA LEU A 144 17.72 2.25 1.40
C LEU A 144 16.74 3.38 1.71
N ALA A 145 15.95 3.79 0.71
CA ALA A 145 15.03 4.92 0.85
C ALA A 145 13.73 4.58 1.61
N TYR A 146 13.13 3.42 1.32
CA TYR A 146 11.82 3.06 1.90
C TYR A 146 11.58 1.55 2.05
N GLY A 147 12.63 0.74 2.16
CA GLY A 147 12.50 -0.72 2.32
C GLY A 147 12.26 -1.49 1.02
N GLY A 148 12.13 -0.81 -0.14
CA GLY A 148 12.11 -1.40 -1.48
C GLY A 148 10.83 -2.12 -1.86
N ASP A 149 9.70 -1.77 -1.22
CA ASP A 149 8.38 -2.25 -1.58
C ASP A 149 7.29 -1.19 -1.33
N ASN A 150 6.07 -1.45 -1.80
CA ASN A 150 4.97 -0.52 -1.65
C ASN A 150 4.46 -0.38 -0.19
N ASP A 151 4.84 -1.25 0.74
CA ASP A 151 4.52 -1.10 2.16
C ASP A 151 5.38 0.02 2.76
N GLY A 152 6.70 -0.03 2.52
CA GLY A 152 7.62 1.04 2.90
C GLY A 152 7.31 2.37 2.20
N LEU A 153 6.95 2.32 0.91
CA LEU A 153 6.52 3.51 0.17
C LEU A 153 5.30 4.18 0.82
N ALA A 154 4.31 3.40 1.26
CA ALA A 154 3.12 3.92 1.92
C ALA A 154 3.45 4.53 3.28
N SER A 155 4.31 3.88 4.06
CA SER A 155 4.82 4.40 5.34
C SER A 155 5.52 5.74 5.13
N HIS A 156 6.46 5.81 4.19
CA HIS A 156 7.20 7.03 3.90
C HIS A 156 6.28 8.19 3.48
N ILE A 157 5.33 7.94 2.58
CA ILE A 157 4.34 8.96 2.19
C ILE A 157 3.51 9.41 3.40
N ALA A 158 3.07 8.49 4.26
CA ALA A 158 2.30 8.84 5.45
C ALA A 158 3.09 9.74 6.41
N ILE A 159 4.36 9.41 6.64
CA ILE A 159 5.28 10.19 7.48
C ILE A 159 5.51 11.58 6.87
N ASP A 160 5.90 11.63 5.61
CA ASP A 160 6.25 12.87 4.89
C ASP A 160 5.09 13.84 4.77
N MET A 161 3.91 13.31 4.50
CA MET A 161 2.68 14.10 4.43
C MET A 161 2.14 14.45 5.82
N LYS A 162 2.74 13.93 6.91
CA LYS A 162 2.22 14.03 8.27
C LYS A 162 0.77 13.60 8.32
N ALA A 163 0.46 12.50 7.64
CA ALA A 163 -0.86 11.95 7.57
C ALA A 163 -1.39 11.63 8.97
N ARG A 164 -2.70 11.71 9.15
CA ARG A 164 -3.31 11.29 10.40
C ARG A 164 -3.25 9.80 10.56
N THR A 165 -3.52 9.06 9.48
CA THR A 165 -3.70 7.61 9.52
C THR A 165 -3.05 6.91 8.34
N LEU A 166 -2.42 5.77 8.62
CA LEU A 166 -2.01 4.77 7.63
C LEU A 166 -2.73 3.46 7.90
N ILE A 167 -3.33 2.86 6.86
CA ILE A 167 -3.86 1.50 6.92
C ILE A 167 -3.15 0.65 5.87
N ILE A 168 -2.49 -0.43 6.30
CA ILE A 168 -1.88 -1.43 5.41
C ILE A 168 -2.84 -2.61 5.34
N PHE A 169 -3.52 -2.75 4.21
CA PHE A 169 -4.43 -3.86 3.96
C PHE A 169 -3.69 -5.10 3.47
N THR A 170 -3.99 -6.23 4.10
CA THR A 170 -3.44 -7.56 3.81
C THR A 170 -4.55 -8.54 3.46
N GLN A 171 -4.22 -9.66 2.85
CA GLN A 171 -5.21 -10.73 2.64
C GLN A 171 -5.63 -11.44 3.93
N LYS A 172 -4.75 -11.49 4.93
CA LYS A 172 -4.94 -12.33 6.13
C LYS A 172 -5.50 -11.60 7.32
N GLY A 173 -5.45 -10.29 7.33
CA GLY A 173 -5.82 -9.46 8.47
C GLY A 173 -4.61 -8.83 9.16
N GLY A 174 -4.75 -8.45 10.42
CA GLY A 174 -3.69 -7.88 11.24
C GLY A 174 -2.66 -8.91 11.72
N LEU A 175 -2.13 -8.70 12.90
CA LEU A 175 -1.16 -9.60 13.52
C LEU A 175 -1.87 -10.66 14.37
N PHE A 176 -1.41 -11.88 14.27
CA PHE A 176 -1.95 -13.00 15.04
C PHE A 176 -0.95 -13.48 16.09
N ASP A 177 -1.42 -13.76 17.30
CA ASP A 177 -0.63 -14.33 18.37
C ASP A 177 -0.25 -15.81 18.10
N GLY A 178 0.54 -16.42 19.00
CA GLY A 178 0.94 -17.82 18.90
C GLY A 178 -0.21 -18.83 18.90
N ARG A 179 -1.43 -18.39 19.28
CA ARG A 179 -2.65 -19.19 19.32
C ARG A 179 -3.58 -18.93 18.14
N GLY A 180 -3.16 -18.09 17.17
CA GLY A 180 -3.96 -17.75 15.98
C GLY A 180 -5.07 -16.73 16.23
N ARG A 181 -5.06 -15.97 17.32
CA ARG A 181 -6.00 -14.89 17.60
C ARG A 181 -5.42 -13.57 17.09
N GLU A 182 -6.22 -12.78 16.40
CA GLU A 182 -5.83 -11.45 15.95
C GLU A 182 -5.62 -10.52 17.16
N GLN A 183 -4.49 -9.83 17.17
CA GLN A 183 -4.14 -8.87 18.22
C GLN A 183 -4.72 -7.52 17.86
N ALA A 184 -5.67 -7.02 18.65
CA ALA A 184 -6.29 -5.71 18.40
C ALA A 184 -5.28 -4.54 18.49
N THR A 185 -4.23 -4.69 19.32
CA THR A 185 -3.24 -3.64 19.55
C THR A 185 -1.85 -4.22 19.71
N LEU A 186 -0.86 -3.55 19.11
CA LEU A 186 0.57 -3.80 19.32
C LEU A 186 1.22 -2.52 19.84
N THR A 187 1.80 -2.55 21.03
CA THR A 187 2.50 -1.42 21.63
C THR A 187 4.01 -1.47 21.35
N SER A 188 4.67 -0.32 21.42
CA SER A 188 6.12 -0.19 21.15
C SER A 188 6.98 -1.14 21.96
N THR A 189 6.58 -1.51 23.18
CA THR A 189 7.30 -2.49 24.02
C THR A 189 7.33 -3.90 23.42
N HIS A 190 6.49 -4.18 22.44
CA HIS A 190 6.37 -5.49 21.78
C HIS A 190 6.77 -5.48 20.30
N PHE A 191 7.24 -4.36 19.75
CA PHE A 191 7.59 -4.25 18.33
C PHE A 191 8.67 -5.26 17.94
N ASP A 192 9.78 -5.32 18.70
CA ASP A 192 10.88 -6.24 18.39
C ASP A 192 10.46 -7.71 18.52
N SER A 193 9.73 -8.06 19.57
CA SER A 193 9.22 -9.43 19.73
C SER A 193 8.22 -9.82 18.63
N ALA A 194 7.45 -8.87 18.13
CA ALA A 194 6.55 -9.10 17.00
C ALA A 194 7.33 -9.30 15.69
N ARG A 195 8.40 -8.53 15.45
CA ARG A 195 9.31 -8.73 14.31
C ARG A 195 9.91 -10.13 14.32
N ASP A 196 10.46 -10.55 15.46
CA ASP A 196 11.07 -11.88 15.62
C ASP A 196 10.04 -13.00 15.36
N MET A 197 8.84 -12.86 15.92
CA MET A 197 7.77 -13.84 15.74
C MET A 197 7.31 -13.93 14.27
N VAL A 198 7.20 -12.81 13.57
CA VAL A 198 6.80 -12.77 12.16
C VAL A 198 7.90 -13.36 11.29
N ALA A 199 9.17 -12.99 11.53
CA ALA A 199 10.33 -13.51 10.79
C ALA A 199 10.47 -15.04 10.95
N ASP A 200 10.32 -15.56 12.17
CA ASP A 200 10.34 -17.01 12.43
C ASP A 200 9.23 -17.76 11.68
N ARG A 201 8.03 -17.20 11.64
CA ARG A 201 6.91 -17.78 10.88
C ARG A 201 7.14 -17.75 9.37
N GLU A 202 7.70 -16.67 8.83
CA GLU A 202 7.99 -16.56 7.39
C GLU A 202 9.12 -17.50 6.98
N SER A 203 10.16 -17.68 7.81
CA SER A 203 11.26 -18.59 7.55
C SER A 203 10.80 -20.06 7.41
N LYS A 204 9.76 -20.44 8.15
CA LYS A 204 9.16 -21.79 8.12
C LYS A 204 8.19 -22.01 6.99
N ARG A 205 7.79 -20.96 6.25
CA ARG A 205 6.89 -21.06 5.10
C ARG A 205 7.66 -21.21 3.79
N ARG A 206 7.16 -22.04 2.87
CA ARG A 206 7.65 -22.04 1.50
C ARG A 206 7.38 -20.67 0.87
N LYS A 207 8.38 -20.07 0.21
CA LYS A 207 8.28 -18.76 -0.46
C LYS A 207 7.06 -18.74 -1.40
N GLY A 208 6.11 -17.88 -1.10
CA GLY A 208 4.99 -17.56 -2.00
C GLY A 208 5.42 -16.61 -3.14
N LYS A 209 4.55 -16.40 -4.12
CA LYS A 209 4.80 -15.57 -5.31
C LYS A 209 4.91 -14.05 -5.06
N GLY A 210 4.75 -13.54 -3.85
CA GLY A 210 4.78 -12.09 -3.53
C GLY A 210 6.15 -11.60 -3.06
N THR A 211 6.52 -10.35 -3.38
CA THR A 211 7.78 -9.72 -2.95
C THR A 211 7.72 -9.11 -1.55
N GLY A 212 6.53 -8.86 -0.98
CA GLY A 212 6.33 -8.30 0.35
C GLY A 212 5.68 -9.29 1.30
N GLY A 213 6.43 -9.73 2.33
CA GLY A 213 5.91 -10.58 3.40
C GLY A 213 5.17 -9.79 4.50
N MET A 214 4.77 -10.48 5.58
CA MET A 214 4.25 -9.80 6.77
C MET A 214 5.36 -8.99 7.48
N THR A 215 6.61 -9.41 7.36
CA THR A 215 7.77 -8.70 7.91
C THR A 215 7.85 -7.29 7.34
N THR A 216 7.82 -7.12 6.01
CA THR A 216 7.89 -5.77 5.40
C THR A 216 6.71 -4.89 5.77
N LYS A 217 5.50 -5.47 5.91
CA LYS A 217 4.31 -4.76 6.35
C LYS A 217 4.40 -4.30 7.79
N LEU A 218 4.92 -5.17 8.66
CA LEU A 218 5.11 -4.85 10.06
C LEU A 218 6.17 -3.77 10.26
N ASP A 219 7.30 -3.85 9.55
CA ASP A 219 8.35 -2.84 9.61
C ASP A 219 7.83 -1.48 9.15
N ALA A 220 7.17 -1.42 7.99
CA ALA A 220 6.56 -0.20 7.47
C ALA A 220 5.51 0.39 8.44
N ALA A 221 4.71 -0.47 9.08
CA ALA A 221 3.72 -0.03 10.05
C ALA A 221 4.36 0.50 11.34
N ILE A 222 5.44 -0.12 11.81
CA ILE A 222 6.19 0.34 12.99
C ILE A 222 6.83 1.70 12.69
N ASP A 223 7.51 1.87 11.56
CA ASP A 223 8.15 3.13 11.17
C ASP A 223 7.16 4.29 11.16
N ALA A 224 5.96 4.07 10.57
CA ALA A 224 4.90 5.08 10.56
C ALA A 224 4.37 5.39 11.97
N ALA A 225 4.15 4.36 12.80
CA ALA A 225 3.67 4.52 14.16
C ALA A 225 4.69 5.29 15.04
N GLU A 226 5.98 4.97 14.93
CA GLU A 226 7.07 5.66 15.64
C GLU A 226 7.19 7.13 15.22
N ALA A 227 6.90 7.44 13.95
CA ALA A 227 6.81 8.81 13.45
C ALA A 227 5.51 9.54 13.88
N GLY A 228 4.63 8.88 14.62
CA GLY A 228 3.41 9.44 15.18
C GLY A 228 2.20 9.42 14.26
N VAL A 229 2.18 8.55 13.25
CA VAL A 229 1.01 8.27 12.41
C VAL A 229 0.14 7.21 13.09
N ASP A 230 -1.18 7.40 13.17
CA ASP A 230 -2.09 6.35 13.62
C ASP A 230 -2.08 5.20 12.61
N THR A 231 -1.48 4.07 12.96
CA THR A 231 -1.17 3.01 12.00
C THR A 231 -1.92 1.72 12.30
N TYR A 232 -2.45 1.10 11.24
CA TYR A 232 -3.23 -0.13 11.31
C TYR A 232 -2.77 -1.13 10.25
N ILE A 233 -2.82 -2.43 10.62
CA ILE A 233 -2.75 -3.54 9.67
C ILE A 233 -4.09 -4.26 9.74
N ALA A 234 -4.80 -4.39 8.62
CA ALA A 234 -6.12 -4.97 8.59
C ALA A 234 -6.34 -5.88 7.36
N ARG A 235 -7.42 -6.65 7.37
CA ARG A 235 -7.79 -7.49 6.23
C ARG A 235 -8.39 -6.62 5.12
N ALA A 236 -7.96 -6.83 3.88
CA ALA A 236 -8.56 -6.18 2.72
C ALA A 236 -10.05 -6.57 2.58
N GLY A 237 -10.89 -5.57 2.38
CA GLY A 237 -12.34 -5.72 2.37
C GLY A 237 -13.02 -5.51 3.73
N THR A 238 -12.25 -5.35 4.82
CA THR A 238 -12.81 -4.83 6.07
C THR A 238 -13.17 -3.35 5.86
N PRO A 239 -14.38 -2.91 6.28
CA PRO A 239 -14.74 -1.51 6.20
C PRO A 239 -13.74 -0.63 6.93
N VAL A 240 -13.31 0.45 6.29
CA VAL A 240 -12.32 1.39 6.85
C VAL A 240 -12.77 1.92 8.21
N ARG A 241 -14.06 2.18 8.36
CA ARG A 241 -14.65 2.63 9.62
C ARG A 241 -14.40 1.66 10.76
N GLU A 242 -14.62 0.36 10.55
CA GLU A 242 -14.40 -0.67 11.59
C GLU A 242 -12.92 -0.76 12.00
N VAL A 243 -12.00 -0.55 11.04
CA VAL A 243 -10.56 -0.48 11.32
C VAL A 243 -10.24 0.74 12.18
N LEU A 244 -10.75 1.91 11.82
CA LEU A 244 -10.50 3.16 12.54
C LEU A 244 -11.11 3.19 13.94
N GLU A 245 -12.23 2.49 14.15
CA GLU A 245 -12.87 2.30 15.45
C GLU A 245 -12.19 1.21 16.29
N GLY A 246 -11.17 0.52 15.74
CA GLY A 246 -10.41 -0.53 16.44
C GLY A 246 -11.19 -1.84 16.62
N GLN A 247 -12.24 -2.05 15.85
CA GLN A 247 -13.08 -3.26 15.91
C GLN A 247 -12.40 -4.42 15.18
N MET A 248 -11.61 -4.13 14.15
CA MET A 248 -10.95 -5.10 13.29
C MET A 248 -9.51 -4.69 12.99
N GLY A 249 -8.63 -5.70 12.82
CA GLY A 249 -7.22 -5.49 12.53
C GLY A 249 -6.37 -5.23 13.78
N THR A 250 -5.13 -4.83 13.55
CA THR A 250 -4.15 -4.52 14.60
C THR A 250 -3.76 -3.06 14.52
N ARG A 251 -4.01 -2.29 15.59
CA ARG A 251 -3.52 -0.92 15.74
C ARG A 251 -2.13 -0.93 16.35
N LEU A 252 -1.18 -0.21 15.75
CA LEU A 252 0.15 0.00 16.29
C LEU A 252 0.20 1.31 17.09
N ILE A 253 0.67 1.24 18.33
CA ILE A 253 0.80 2.38 19.24
C ILE A 253 2.27 2.53 19.61
N ALA A 254 2.91 3.55 19.07
CA ALA A 254 4.16 4.08 19.58
C ALA A 254 3.80 5.16 20.60
N LYS A 255 4.32 5.08 21.80
CA LYS A 255 4.06 5.93 22.99
C LYS A 255 3.37 7.28 22.74
#